data_d126a72f3cb45127e4969522d8c008ac
#
_entry.id   d126a72f3cb45127e4969522d8c008ac
#
_cell.length_a   1.000
_cell.length_b   1.000
_cell.length_c   1.000
_cell.angle_alpha   90.00
_cell.angle_beta   90.00
_cell.angle_gamma   90.00
#
_symmetry.space_group_name_H-M   'P 1'
#
loop_
_entity.id
_entity.type
_entity.pdbx_description
1 polymer ?
#
loop_
_entity_poly.entity_id
_entity_poly.type
_entity_poly.pdbx_seq_one_letter_code
_entity_poly.pdbx_strand_id
1 'polypeptide(L)'
;MYTEVTNILNETQKVIKGKDDVVKKVLMSIFARGHILLDDVPGVGKTTLAVTLGKTLGLSYNRIQFTPDVLPSDIVGFSIYNKEKEAFVYMPGTVNDTNLLLADEINRTSSRTQAALLEAMEEKQVTVDGVVHPLKDPFIVIATQNQVGGAGTQMLPHAQLDRFLIKLAIGYPDRDSQMDIIRERQTRDPYAGVSQAISYDTLITLQDKCLAMTMKDEIVSYITDLAVSTREDPLTELGVSPRGAIAVSHMAKACAFVDGRDYVTAEDVREVFKDVCAHRILLSQKARAEGMTAGDVLDETLKKVKMPFSV
;
A
#
# COMPACT_ATOMS: atom_id res chain seq x y z
N MET A 1 11.64 9.93 16.88
CA MET A 1 10.98 8.66 16.43
C MET A 1 10.47 7.93 17.67
N TYR A 2 9.28 7.36 17.62
CA TYR A 2 8.74 6.54 18.73
C TYR A 2 9.56 5.25 18.86
N THR A 3 9.75 4.77 20.09
CA THR A 3 10.52 3.54 20.36
C THR A 3 9.95 2.33 19.61
N GLU A 4 8.63 2.22 19.54
CA GLU A 4 7.91 1.15 18.84
C GLU A 4 8.22 1.16 17.34
N VAL A 5 8.22 2.35 16.70
CA VAL A 5 8.56 2.52 15.28
C VAL A 5 10.01 2.08 15.02
N THR A 6 10.93 2.48 15.89
CA THR A 6 12.35 2.08 15.80
C THR A 6 12.50 0.56 15.92
N ASN A 7 11.77 -0.08 16.84
CA ASN A 7 11.81 -1.53 17.02
C ASN A 7 11.28 -2.27 15.78
N ILE A 8 10.18 -1.79 15.18
CA ILE A 8 9.62 -2.37 13.95
C ILE A 8 10.64 -2.29 12.81
N LEU A 9 11.25 -1.12 12.60
CA LEU A 9 12.25 -0.91 11.56
C LEU A 9 13.46 -1.82 11.76
N ASN A 10 14.01 -1.89 12.98
CA ASN A 10 15.16 -2.74 13.31
C ASN A 10 14.85 -4.23 13.06
N GLU A 11 13.69 -4.72 13.46
CA GLU A 11 13.29 -6.11 13.18
C GLU A 11 13.14 -6.38 11.69
N THR A 12 12.53 -5.45 10.95
CA THR A 12 12.33 -5.59 9.51
C THR A 12 13.66 -5.58 8.74
N GLN A 13 14.60 -4.72 9.13
CA GLN A 13 15.94 -4.59 8.53
C GLN A 13 16.82 -5.84 8.73
N LYS A 14 16.52 -6.73 9.68
CA LYS A 14 17.22 -8.01 9.79
C LYS A 14 17.10 -8.85 8.53
N VAL A 15 15.97 -8.72 7.82
CA VAL A 15 15.62 -9.54 6.62
C VAL A 15 15.67 -8.72 5.34
N ILE A 16 15.18 -7.48 5.38
CA ILE A 16 15.11 -6.59 4.22
C ILE A 16 16.34 -5.69 4.24
N LYS A 17 17.31 -5.99 3.38
CA LYS A 17 18.60 -5.29 3.31
C LYS A 17 18.59 -4.18 2.27
N GLY A 18 19.11 -3.00 2.63
CA GLY A 18 19.35 -1.88 1.72
C GLY A 18 18.08 -1.26 1.11
N LYS A 19 16.92 -1.39 1.80
CA LYS A 19 15.63 -0.87 1.36
C LYS A 19 14.90 -0.10 2.46
N ASP A 20 15.65 0.60 3.29
CA ASP A 20 15.13 1.26 4.49
C ASP A 20 14.06 2.29 4.17
N ASP A 21 14.23 3.07 3.08
CA ASP A 21 13.26 4.05 2.63
C ASP A 21 11.93 3.38 2.20
N VAL A 22 12.00 2.28 1.45
CA VAL A 22 10.80 1.53 1.03
C VAL A 22 10.09 0.94 2.24
N VAL A 23 10.84 0.34 3.18
CA VAL A 23 10.29 -0.21 4.43
C VAL A 23 9.62 0.89 5.25
N LYS A 24 10.25 2.07 5.38
CA LYS A 24 9.69 3.25 6.05
C LYS A 24 8.35 3.66 5.41
N LYS A 25 8.30 3.79 4.09
CA LYS A 25 7.08 4.18 3.34
C LYS A 25 5.96 3.15 3.45
N VAL A 26 6.29 1.85 3.40
CA VAL A 26 5.30 0.79 3.63
C VAL A 26 4.76 0.86 5.05
N LEU A 27 5.62 1.07 6.06
CA LEU A 27 5.19 1.22 7.45
C LEU A 27 4.32 2.46 7.65
N MET A 28 4.68 3.61 7.02
CA MET A 28 3.85 4.81 6.99
C MET A 28 2.44 4.51 6.46
N SER A 29 2.35 3.74 5.37
CA SER A 29 1.06 3.32 4.80
C SER A 29 0.25 2.44 5.74
N ILE A 30 0.91 1.55 6.47
CA ILE A 30 0.27 0.71 7.49
C ILE A 30 -0.30 1.57 8.62
N PHE A 31 0.46 2.57 9.11
CA PHE A 31 -0.02 3.51 10.12
C PHE A 31 -1.16 4.40 9.61
N ALA A 32 -1.15 4.76 8.34
CA ALA A 32 -2.24 5.47 7.68
C ALA A 32 -3.46 4.57 7.34
N ARG A 33 -3.45 3.29 7.73
CA ARG A 33 -4.49 2.28 7.42
C ARG A 33 -4.75 2.12 5.92
N GLY A 34 -3.71 2.32 5.10
CA GLY A 34 -3.80 2.28 3.64
C GLY A 34 -3.32 0.97 3.04
N HIS A 35 -3.77 0.71 1.81
CA HIS A 35 -3.31 -0.42 1.00
C HIS A 35 -2.14 0.00 0.11
N ILE A 36 -1.24 -0.92 -0.19
CA ILE A 36 0.02 -0.68 -0.87
C ILE A 36 0.06 -1.45 -2.19
N LEU A 37 0.47 -0.80 -3.27
CA LEU A 37 0.77 -1.43 -4.54
C LEU A 37 2.28 -1.46 -4.77
N LEU A 38 2.86 -2.64 -4.88
CA LEU A 38 4.25 -2.85 -5.25
C LEU A 38 4.34 -3.18 -6.75
N ASP A 39 4.80 -2.22 -7.52
CA ASP A 39 4.91 -2.32 -8.98
C ASP A 39 6.38 -2.51 -9.37
N ASP A 40 6.80 -3.76 -9.59
CA ASP A 40 8.21 -4.08 -9.72
C ASP A 40 8.46 -5.40 -10.46
N VAL A 41 9.72 -5.60 -10.83
CA VAL A 41 10.17 -6.86 -11.43
C VAL A 41 10.03 -8.05 -10.46
N PRO A 42 9.92 -9.28 -10.95
CA PRO A 42 9.90 -10.48 -10.11
C PRO A 42 11.19 -10.66 -9.31
N GLY A 43 11.08 -11.26 -8.12
CA GLY A 43 12.26 -11.72 -7.35
C GLY A 43 12.93 -10.67 -6.46
N VAL A 44 12.42 -9.44 -6.36
CA VAL A 44 13.01 -8.36 -5.53
C VAL A 44 12.67 -8.43 -4.04
N GLY A 45 11.93 -9.46 -3.58
CA GLY A 45 11.65 -9.64 -2.16
C GLY A 45 10.27 -9.15 -1.68
N LYS A 46 9.30 -8.93 -2.59
CA LYS A 46 7.93 -8.49 -2.25
C LYS A 46 7.27 -9.39 -1.19
N THR A 47 7.30 -10.72 -1.39
CA THR A 47 6.79 -11.70 -0.43
C THR A 47 7.55 -11.66 0.88
N THR A 48 8.88 -11.52 0.81
CA THR A 48 9.73 -11.44 2.01
C THR A 48 9.36 -10.24 2.87
N LEU A 49 9.12 -9.07 2.25
CA LEU A 49 8.70 -7.86 2.94
C LEU A 49 7.35 -8.05 3.66
N ALA A 50 6.34 -8.59 2.96
CA ALA A 50 5.01 -8.79 3.54
C ALA A 50 5.01 -9.79 4.71
N VAL A 51 5.72 -10.92 4.58
CA VAL A 51 5.87 -11.92 5.65
C VAL A 51 6.58 -11.31 6.86
N THR A 52 7.67 -10.58 6.63
CA THR A 52 8.44 -9.94 7.71
C THR A 52 7.58 -8.94 8.47
N LEU A 53 6.85 -8.07 7.78
CA LEU A 53 5.94 -7.11 8.41
C LEU A 53 4.80 -7.79 9.17
N GLY A 54 4.19 -8.85 8.63
CA GLY A 54 3.18 -9.63 9.34
C GLY A 54 3.68 -10.14 10.69
N LYS A 55 4.88 -10.74 10.70
CA LYS A 55 5.54 -11.24 11.93
C LYS A 55 5.89 -10.10 12.89
N THR A 56 6.52 -9.04 12.41
CA THR A 56 7.00 -7.92 13.22
C THR A 56 5.85 -7.16 13.89
N LEU A 57 4.72 -7.04 13.21
CA LEU A 57 3.54 -6.32 13.68
C LEU A 57 2.53 -7.22 14.43
N GLY A 58 2.78 -8.52 14.52
CA GLY A 58 1.87 -9.47 15.18
C GLY A 58 0.52 -9.60 14.47
N LEU A 59 0.50 -9.46 13.13
CA LEU A 59 -0.70 -9.52 12.31
C LEU A 59 -0.94 -10.93 11.76
N SER A 60 -2.21 -11.34 11.67
CA SER A 60 -2.56 -12.53 10.90
C SER A 60 -2.26 -12.24 9.41
N TYR A 61 -1.36 -13.04 8.84
CA TYR A 61 -0.89 -12.91 7.48
C TYR A 61 -1.46 -14.01 6.60
N ASN A 62 -1.85 -13.65 5.39
CA ASN A 62 -2.21 -14.60 4.36
C ASN A 62 -1.68 -14.16 2.99
N ARG A 63 -1.62 -15.09 2.02
CA ARG A 63 -1.16 -14.81 0.66
C ARG A 63 -2.09 -15.46 -0.35
N ILE A 64 -2.47 -14.69 -1.37
CA ILE A 64 -3.10 -15.19 -2.58
C ILE A 64 -2.14 -14.94 -3.75
N GLN A 65 -1.77 -16.01 -4.45
CA GLN A 65 -1.10 -15.91 -5.75
C GLN A 65 -2.18 -15.84 -6.83
N PHE A 66 -2.33 -14.68 -7.46
CA PHE A 66 -3.31 -14.50 -8.51
C PHE A 66 -2.88 -15.19 -9.80
N THR A 67 -3.78 -16.03 -10.31
CA THR A 67 -3.69 -16.71 -11.61
C THR A 67 -5.04 -16.55 -12.33
N PRO A 68 -5.14 -16.87 -13.63
CA PRO A 68 -6.42 -16.82 -14.32
C PRO A 68 -7.54 -17.67 -13.71
N ASP A 69 -7.17 -18.72 -12.95
CA ASP A 69 -8.10 -19.67 -12.35
C ASP A 69 -8.67 -19.22 -11.00
N VAL A 70 -8.09 -18.17 -10.37
CA VAL A 70 -8.58 -17.65 -9.08
C VAL A 70 -9.95 -17.01 -9.26
N LEU A 71 -10.92 -17.46 -8.48
CA LEU A 71 -12.29 -17.00 -8.49
C LEU A 71 -12.57 -15.93 -7.41
N PRO A 72 -13.57 -15.06 -7.58
CA PRO A 72 -14.02 -14.16 -6.52
C PRO A 72 -14.34 -14.88 -5.20
N SER A 73 -14.95 -16.08 -5.28
CA SER A 73 -15.28 -16.91 -4.11
C SER A 73 -14.07 -17.36 -3.29
N ASP A 74 -12.89 -17.48 -3.91
CA ASP A 74 -11.66 -17.81 -3.17
C ASP A 74 -11.22 -16.65 -2.27
N ILE A 75 -11.60 -15.43 -2.65
CA ILE A 75 -11.29 -14.19 -1.93
C ILE A 75 -12.33 -13.93 -0.85
N VAL A 76 -13.61 -13.83 -1.22
CA VAL A 76 -14.69 -13.36 -0.35
C VAL A 76 -15.47 -14.48 0.32
N GLY A 77 -15.26 -15.74 -0.08
CA GLY A 77 -16.03 -16.89 0.42
C GLY A 77 -17.28 -17.16 -0.41
N PHE A 78 -18.01 -18.19 0.02
CA PHE A 78 -19.26 -18.65 -0.60
C PHE A 78 -20.10 -19.43 0.42
N SER A 79 -21.38 -19.65 0.12
CA SER A 79 -22.25 -20.50 0.95
C SER A 79 -22.45 -21.87 0.33
N ILE A 80 -22.42 -22.92 1.17
CA ILE A 80 -22.78 -24.27 0.78
C ILE A 80 -23.97 -24.76 1.58
N TYR A 81 -24.82 -25.57 1.00
CA TYR A 81 -25.91 -26.20 1.73
C TYR A 81 -25.38 -27.35 2.59
N ASN A 82 -25.53 -27.22 3.90
CA ASN A 82 -25.17 -28.26 4.87
C ASN A 82 -26.41 -29.13 5.15
N LYS A 83 -26.34 -30.39 4.78
CA LYS A 83 -27.47 -31.34 4.98
C LYS A 83 -27.79 -31.64 6.43
N GLU A 84 -26.79 -31.64 7.32
CA GLU A 84 -26.97 -31.91 8.73
C GLU A 84 -27.64 -30.73 9.46
N LYS A 85 -27.35 -29.51 9.04
CA LYS A 85 -27.92 -28.28 9.58
C LYS A 85 -29.18 -27.83 8.84
N GLU A 86 -29.49 -28.48 7.72
CA GLU A 86 -30.58 -28.12 6.78
C GLU A 86 -30.57 -26.62 6.41
N ALA A 87 -29.37 -26.03 6.29
CA ALA A 87 -29.16 -24.61 6.08
C ALA A 87 -27.94 -24.33 5.19
N PHE A 88 -27.93 -23.15 4.57
CA PHE A 88 -26.72 -22.64 3.95
C PHE A 88 -25.73 -22.19 5.00
N VAL A 89 -24.49 -22.64 4.90
CA VAL A 89 -23.38 -22.30 5.78
C VAL A 89 -22.35 -21.55 4.98
N TYR A 90 -21.97 -20.36 5.47
CA TYR A 90 -20.91 -19.55 4.88
C TYR A 90 -19.54 -20.20 5.10
N MET A 91 -18.80 -20.34 4.02
CA MET A 91 -17.40 -20.76 3.99
C MET A 91 -16.56 -19.51 3.75
N PRO A 92 -15.79 -19.04 4.72
CA PRO A 92 -15.02 -17.80 4.60
C PRO A 92 -13.94 -17.90 3.52
N GLY A 93 -13.75 -16.82 2.81
CA GLY A 93 -12.65 -16.66 1.86
C GLY A 93 -11.36 -16.18 2.54
N THR A 94 -10.31 -16.03 1.73
CA THR A 94 -8.96 -15.70 2.24
C THR A 94 -8.91 -14.38 2.99
N VAL A 95 -9.78 -13.40 2.68
CA VAL A 95 -9.76 -12.07 3.31
C VAL A 95 -10.34 -12.05 4.72
N ASN A 96 -11.23 -12.99 5.07
CA ASN A 96 -12.04 -12.91 6.29
C ASN A 96 -11.24 -12.96 7.59
N ASP A 97 -10.23 -13.83 7.67
CA ASP A 97 -9.42 -14.02 8.87
C ASP A 97 -8.01 -13.40 8.75
N THR A 98 -7.88 -12.38 7.92
CA THR A 98 -6.60 -11.80 7.54
C THR A 98 -6.52 -10.33 7.92
N ASN A 99 -5.45 -9.95 8.62
CA ASN A 99 -5.10 -8.54 8.85
C ASN A 99 -4.19 -7.99 7.73
N LEU A 100 -3.19 -8.78 7.31
CA LEU A 100 -2.25 -8.43 6.26
C LEU A 100 -2.30 -9.45 5.14
N LEU A 101 -2.88 -9.06 4.01
CA LEU A 101 -2.97 -9.90 2.81
C LEU A 101 -1.90 -9.50 1.80
N LEU A 102 -1.09 -10.47 1.37
CA LEU A 102 -0.30 -10.33 0.15
C LEU A 102 -1.11 -10.82 -1.05
N ALA A 103 -1.54 -9.89 -1.89
CA ALA A 103 -2.22 -10.13 -3.16
C ALA A 103 -1.17 -10.16 -4.29
N ASP A 104 -0.56 -11.33 -4.53
CA ASP A 104 0.61 -11.46 -5.40
C ASP A 104 0.19 -11.60 -6.87
N GLU A 105 0.76 -10.75 -7.75
CA GLU A 105 0.48 -10.68 -9.20
C GLU A 105 -1.01 -10.41 -9.52
N ILE A 106 -1.63 -9.42 -8.86
CA ILE A 106 -3.05 -9.08 -9.01
C ILE A 106 -3.48 -8.83 -10.46
N ASN A 107 -2.55 -8.44 -11.34
CA ASN A 107 -2.80 -8.20 -12.75
C ASN A 107 -2.88 -9.49 -13.61
N ARG A 108 -2.76 -10.70 -13.01
CA ARG A 108 -2.87 -11.98 -13.72
C ARG A 108 -4.23 -12.65 -13.61
N THR A 109 -5.17 -12.05 -12.87
CA THR A 109 -6.52 -12.61 -12.74
C THR A 109 -7.57 -11.79 -13.50
N SER A 110 -8.80 -12.28 -13.54
CA SER A 110 -9.91 -11.61 -14.20
C SER A 110 -10.27 -10.30 -13.53
N SER A 111 -10.82 -9.32 -14.27
CA SER A 111 -11.31 -8.05 -13.71
C SER A 111 -12.41 -8.25 -12.67
N ARG A 112 -13.20 -9.34 -12.75
CA ARG A 112 -14.19 -9.68 -11.73
C ARG A 112 -13.54 -10.06 -10.40
N THR A 113 -12.48 -10.85 -10.45
CA THR A 113 -11.72 -11.27 -9.27
C THR A 113 -10.97 -10.09 -8.64
N GLN A 114 -10.37 -9.23 -9.48
CA GLN A 114 -9.77 -7.97 -9.02
C GLN A 114 -10.81 -7.09 -8.30
N ALA A 115 -12.00 -6.92 -8.88
CA ALA A 115 -13.06 -6.10 -8.30
C ALA A 115 -13.50 -6.62 -6.93
N ALA A 116 -13.61 -7.94 -6.73
CA ALA A 116 -13.97 -8.53 -5.44
C ALA A 116 -12.97 -8.19 -4.33
N LEU A 117 -11.66 -8.26 -4.60
CA LEU A 117 -10.65 -7.83 -3.64
C LEU A 117 -10.72 -6.33 -3.37
N LEU A 118 -10.83 -5.52 -4.42
CA LEU A 118 -10.84 -4.06 -4.30
C LEU A 118 -12.10 -3.54 -3.59
N GLU A 119 -13.24 -4.24 -3.70
CA GLU A 119 -14.44 -3.96 -2.92
C GLU A 119 -14.21 -4.28 -1.45
N ALA A 120 -13.66 -5.45 -1.13
CA ALA A 120 -13.31 -5.82 0.24
C ALA A 120 -12.33 -4.83 0.90
N MET A 121 -11.37 -4.28 0.13
CA MET A 121 -10.44 -3.24 0.60
C MET A 121 -11.17 -1.93 0.96
N GLU A 122 -12.15 -1.54 0.18
CA GLU A 122 -12.87 -0.27 0.37
C GLU A 122 -13.91 -0.35 1.47
N GLU A 123 -14.75 -1.39 1.41
CA GLU A 123 -15.88 -1.55 2.31
C GLU A 123 -15.50 -2.15 3.67
N LYS A 124 -14.28 -2.72 3.79
CA LYS A 124 -13.79 -3.46 4.98
C LYS A 124 -14.74 -4.57 5.43
N GLN A 125 -15.50 -5.09 4.50
CA GLN A 125 -16.46 -6.17 4.65
C GLN A 125 -16.64 -6.91 3.33
N VAL A 126 -17.21 -8.10 3.39
CA VAL A 126 -17.67 -8.82 2.19
C VAL A 126 -19.15 -9.15 2.35
N THR A 127 -19.88 -9.17 1.24
CA THR A 127 -21.31 -9.52 1.22
C THR A 127 -21.49 -10.79 0.40
N VAL A 128 -21.96 -11.86 1.03
CA VAL A 128 -22.24 -13.14 0.38
C VAL A 128 -23.72 -13.52 0.65
N ASP A 129 -24.46 -13.79 -0.40
CA ASP A 129 -25.90 -14.12 -0.35
C ASP A 129 -26.73 -13.12 0.47
N GLY A 130 -26.40 -11.83 0.37
CA GLY A 130 -27.07 -10.76 1.11
C GLY A 130 -26.69 -10.62 2.59
N VAL A 131 -25.77 -11.45 3.08
CA VAL A 131 -25.26 -11.38 4.45
C VAL A 131 -23.91 -10.67 4.46
N VAL A 132 -23.75 -9.67 5.34
CA VAL A 132 -22.54 -8.91 5.52
C VAL A 132 -21.61 -9.62 6.50
N HIS A 133 -20.35 -9.80 6.11
CA HIS A 133 -19.29 -10.37 6.94
C HIS A 133 -18.17 -9.32 7.08
N PRO A 134 -18.01 -8.69 8.26
CA PRO A 134 -16.95 -7.70 8.47
C PRO A 134 -15.57 -8.37 8.42
N LEU A 135 -14.58 -7.64 7.90
CA LEU A 135 -13.18 -8.05 7.92
C LEU A 135 -12.51 -7.64 9.23
N LYS A 136 -11.33 -8.21 9.49
CA LYS A 136 -10.51 -7.80 10.65
C LYS A 136 -10.07 -6.33 10.50
N ASP A 137 -10.00 -5.61 11.59
CA ASP A 137 -9.42 -4.25 11.64
C ASP A 137 -8.05 -4.31 12.36
N PRO A 138 -6.93 -3.89 11.75
CA PRO A 138 -6.84 -3.41 10.38
C PRO A 138 -6.90 -4.55 9.36
N PHE A 139 -7.51 -4.27 8.21
CA PHE A 139 -7.36 -5.07 7.00
C PHE A 139 -6.48 -4.29 6.02
N ILE A 140 -5.29 -4.82 5.74
CA ILE A 140 -4.29 -4.17 4.90
C ILE A 140 -3.91 -5.12 3.77
N VAL A 141 -3.90 -4.61 2.56
CA VAL A 141 -3.47 -5.35 1.38
C VAL A 141 -2.15 -4.77 0.87
N ILE A 142 -1.17 -5.64 0.69
CA ILE A 142 0.01 -5.38 -0.13
C ILE A 142 -0.22 -6.14 -1.44
N ALA A 143 -0.61 -5.42 -2.48
CA ALA A 143 -0.77 -6.00 -3.81
C ALA A 143 0.54 -5.88 -4.59
N THR A 144 0.85 -6.89 -5.41
CA THR A 144 1.98 -6.81 -6.34
C THR A 144 1.49 -6.88 -7.77
N GLN A 145 2.15 -6.16 -8.65
CA GLN A 145 2.06 -6.33 -10.09
C GLN A 145 3.45 -6.36 -10.71
N ASN A 146 3.58 -7.06 -11.83
CA ASN A 146 4.81 -7.09 -12.59
C ASN A 146 4.66 -6.20 -13.83
N GLN A 147 5.63 -5.28 -14.02
CA GLN A 147 5.66 -4.36 -15.17
C GLN A 147 5.92 -5.05 -16.48
N VAL A 148 6.63 -6.18 -16.45
CA VAL A 148 6.93 -6.95 -17.67
C VAL A 148 5.68 -7.73 -18.05
N GLY A 149 4.94 -7.20 -19.04
CA GLY A 149 3.73 -7.80 -19.58
C GLY A 149 4.01 -9.18 -20.19
N GLY A 150 3.72 -10.24 -19.45
CA GLY A 150 3.56 -11.58 -20.02
C GLY A 150 2.21 -11.70 -20.74
N ALA A 151 2.07 -12.62 -21.68
CA ALA A 151 0.78 -12.95 -22.27
C ALA A 151 -0.23 -13.28 -21.16
N GLY A 152 -1.39 -12.58 -21.14
CA GLY A 152 -2.46 -12.80 -20.16
C GLY A 152 -2.45 -11.86 -18.95
N THR A 153 -1.63 -10.80 -18.92
CA THR A 153 -1.72 -9.77 -17.87
C THR A 153 -2.79 -8.73 -18.22
N GLN A 154 -3.67 -8.42 -17.27
CA GLN A 154 -4.69 -7.40 -17.38
C GLN A 154 -4.36 -6.25 -16.41
N MET A 155 -3.94 -5.11 -16.97
CA MET A 155 -3.62 -3.92 -16.16
C MET A 155 -4.84 -3.47 -15.36
N LEU A 156 -4.60 -3.03 -14.13
CA LEU A 156 -5.64 -2.44 -13.30
C LEU A 156 -6.14 -1.14 -13.93
N PRO A 157 -7.47 -0.97 -14.10
CA PRO A 157 -8.04 0.30 -14.51
C PRO A 157 -7.64 1.44 -13.55
N HIS A 158 -7.54 2.66 -14.07
CA HIS A 158 -7.13 3.83 -13.30
C HIS A 158 -7.97 4.05 -12.03
N ALA A 159 -9.29 3.87 -12.12
CA ALA A 159 -10.20 3.98 -10.99
C ALA A 159 -9.96 2.92 -9.90
N GLN A 160 -9.34 1.80 -10.25
CA GLN A 160 -8.97 0.76 -9.29
C GLN A 160 -7.62 1.04 -8.64
N LEU A 161 -6.68 1.66 -9.38
CA LEU A 161 -5.41 2.11 -8.83
C LEU A 161 -5.58 3.17 -7.73
N ASP A 162 -6.60 4.03 -7.83
CA ASP A 162 -6.90 5.08 -6.83
C ASP A 162 -7.26 4.53 -5.43
N ARG A 163 -7.56 3.23 -5.31
CA ARG A 163 -7.83 2.56 -4.03
C ARG A 163 -6.57 2.23 -3.22
N PHE A 164 -5.42 2.17 -3.87
CA PHE A 164 -4.14 2.01 -3.17
C PHE A 164 -3.64 3.35 -2.66
N LEU A 165 -3.24 3.40 -1.39
CA LEU A 165 -2.74 4.63 -0.76
C LEU A 165 -1.46 5.11 -1.42
N ILE A 166 -0.52 4.19 -1.66
CA ILE A 166 0.75 4.44 -2.34
C ILE A 166 1.05 3.36 -3.37
N LYS A 167 1.88 3.76 -4.35
CA LYS A 167 2.50 2.84 -5.31
C LYS A 167 4.02 2.97 -5.20
N LEU A 168 4.71 1.86 -4.94
CA LEU A 168 6.15 1.82 -4.72
C LEU A 168 6.82 0.76 -5.60
N ALA A 169 8.11 0.96 -5.86
CA ALA A 169 9.01 -0.06 -6.37
C ALA A 169 10.08 -0.37 -5.30
N ILE A 170 10.36 -1.65 -5.08
CA ILE A 170 11.45 -2.07 -4.18
C ILE A 170 12.79 -1.95 -4.90
N GLY A 171 12.82 -2.36 -6.18
CA GLY A 171 14.01 -2.39 -7.01
C GLY A 171 15.04 -3.44 -6.57
N TYR A 172 16.05 -3.64 -7.39
CA TYR A 172 17.16 -4.54 -7.02
C TYR A 172 17.95 -3.97 -5.83
N PRO A 173 18.45 -4.82 -4.92
CA PRO A 173 19.36 -4.39 -3.88
C PRO A 173 20.68 -3.90 -4.49
N ASP A 174 21.39 -3.05 -3.76
CA ASP A 174 22.76 -2.69 -4.10
C ASP A 174 23.68 -3.92 -3.97
N ARG A 175 24.93 -3.77 -4.44
CA ARG A 175 25.89 -4.88 -4.49
C ARG A 175 26.17 -5.49 -3.11
N ASP A 176 26.32 -4.66 -2.09
CA ASP A 176 26.70 -5.15 -0.75
C ASP A 176 25.52 -5.81 -0.04
N SER A 177 24.34 -5.22 -0.12
CA SER A 177 23.09 -5.84 0.32
C SER A 177 22.80 -7.18 -0.40
N GLN A 178 23.08 -7.27 -1.70
CA GLN A 178 22.94 -8.53 -2.44
C GLN A 178 23.91 -9.60 -1.95
N MET A 179 25.15 -9.22 -1.62
CA MET A 179 26.14 -10.17 -1.05
C MET A 179 25.68 -10.67 0.32
N ASP A 180 25.13 -9.80 1.16
CA ASP A 180 24.64 -10.19 2.48
C ASP A 180 23.43 -11.11 2.39
N ILE A 181 22.49 -10.83 1.50
CA ILE A 181 21.35 -11.72 1.21
C ILE A 181 21.83 -13.12 0.80
N ILE A 182 22.83 -13.21 -0.10
CA ILE A 182 23.37 -14.51 -0.54
C ILE A 182 24.03 -15.25 0.63
N ARG A 183 24.85 -14.58 1.43
CA ARG A 183 25.54 -15.16 2.59
C ARG A 183 24.55 -15.72 3.63
N GLU A 184 23.55 -14.91 3.99
CA GLU A 184 22.57 -15.30 5.00
C GLU A 184 21.68 -16.47 4.55
N ARG A 185 21.30 -16.50 3.27
CA ARG A 185 20.40 -17.54 2.73
C ARG A 185 21.07 -18.89 2.46
N GLN A 186 22.39 -18.97 2.54
CA GLN A 186 23.09 -20.27 2.41
C GLN A 186 22.87 -21.18 3.61
N THR A 187 22.63 -20.62 4.81
CA THR A 187 22.68 -21.40 6.05
C THR A 187 21.46 -21.20 6.96
N ARG A 188 20.60 -20.22 6.70
CA ARG A 188 19.51 -19.88 7.63
C ARG A 188 18.20 -19.55 6.91
N ASP A 189 17.08 -19.91 7.54
CA ASP A 189 15.78 -19.34 7.22
C ASP A 189 15.83 -17.84 7.49
N PRO A 190 15.54 -16.96 6.50
CA PRO A 190 15.58 -15.50 6.68
C PRO A 190 14.67 -15.01 7.78
N TYR A 191 13.60 -15.75 8.07
CA TYR A 191 12.61 -15.36 9.08
C TYR A 191 12.92 -15.84 10.50
N ALA A 192 13.93 -16.71 10.69
CA ALA A 192 14.24 -17.29 12.00
C ALA A 192 14.67 -16.28 13.05
N GLY A 193 15.24 -15.14 12.59
CA GLY A 193 15.70 -14.05 13.47
C GLY A 193 14.69 -12.92 13.70
N VAL A 194 13.50 -13.00 13.09
CA VAL A 194 12.47 -11.95 13.20
C VAL A 194 11.55 -12.24 14.37
N SER A 195 11.50 -11.29 15.29
CA SER A 195 10.59 -11.30 16.44
C SER A 195 9.44 -10.32 16.24
N GLN A 196 8.34 -10.54 16.93
CA GLN A 196 7.28 -9.58 17.04
C GLN A 196 7.79 -8.36 17.82
N ALA A 197 7.74 -7.16 17.21
CA ALA A 197 8.21 -5.92 17.81
C ALA A 197 7.14 -5.21 18.62
N ILE A 198 5.89 -5.35 18.24
CA ILE A 198 4.73 -4.74 18.90
C ILE A 198 3.54 -5.70 18.92
N SER A 199 2.64 -5.50 19.89
CA SER A 199 1.37 -6.23 19.91
C SER A 199 0.36 -5.64 18.91
N TYR A 200 -0.67 -6.41 18.57
CA TYR A 200 -1.81 -5.94 17.79
C TYR A 200 -2.44 -4.67 18.38
N ASP A 201 -2.74 -4.65 19.69
CA ASP A 201 -3.34 -3.49 20.37
C ASP A 201 -2.45 -2.25 20.32
N THR A 202 -1.13 -2.46 20.39
CA THR A 202 -0.16 -1.38 20.21
C THR A 202 -0.23 -0.81 18.80
N LEU A 203 -0.35 -1.66 17.77
CA LEU A 203 -0.48 -1.19 16.39
C LEU A 203 -1.73 -0.32 16.20
N ILE A 204 -2.88 -0.77 16.69
CA ILE A 204 -4.14 0.01 16.62
C ILE A 204 -3.96 1.37 17.29
N THR A 205 -3.37 1.39 18.49
CA THR A 205 -3.09 2.64 19.21
C THR A 205 -2.18 3.59 18.42
N LEU A 206 -1.15 3.06 17.75
CA LEU A 206 -0.24 3.86 16.92
C LEU A 206 -0.94 4.39 15.66
N GLN A 207 -1.81 3.59 15.03
CA GLN A 207 -2.63 4.02 13.89
C GLN A 207 -3.57 5.17 14.28
N ASP A 208 -4.26 5.05 15.42
CA ASP A 208 -5.15 6.10 15.90
C ASP A 208 -4.39 7.40 16.22
N LYS A 209 -3.23 7.31 16.87
CA LYS A 209 -2.35 8.46 17.11
C LYS A 209 -1.89 9.11 15.81
N CYS A 210 -1.50 8.30 14.82
CA CYS A 210 -1.07 8.79 13.51
C CYS A 210 -2.19 9.57 12.82
N LEU A 211 -3.40 9.03 12.77
CA LEU A 211 -4.55 9.68 12.13
C LEU A 211 -5.02 10.93 12.89
N ALA A 212 -4.87 10.96 14.21
CA ALA A 212 -5.22 12.09 15.06
C ALA A 212 -4.21 13.26 15.02
N MET A 213 -3.10 13.12 14.28
CA MET A 213 -2.08 14.18 14.21
C MET A 213 -2.63 15.50 13.69
N THR A 214 -2.16 16.60 14.28
CA THR A 214 -2.55 17.95 13.92
C THR A 214 -2.01 18.34 12.54
N MET A 215 -2.90 18.85 11.69
CA MET A 215 -2.55 19.45 10.41
C MET A 215 -3.17 20.86 10.35
N LYS A 216 -2.32 21.87 10.20
CA LYS A 216 -2.78 23.27 10.09
C LYS A 216 -3.45 23.53 8.75
N ASP A 217 -4.36 24.51 8.70
CA ASP A 217 -5.08 24.87 7.47
C ASP A 217 -4.17 25.29 6.33
N GLU A 218 -2.99 25.86 6.62
CA GLU A 218 -2.01 26.22 5.59
C GLU A 218 -1.46 24.95 4.87
N ILE A 219 -1.33 23.83 5.59
CA ILE A 219 -0.90 22.56 4.99
C ILE A 219 -2.05 21.94 4.19
N VAL A 220 -3.29 22.03 4.70
CA VAL A 220 -4.49 21.60 3.96
C VAL A 220 -4.64 22.39 2.66
N SER A 221 -4.43 23.72 2.71
CA SER A 221 -4.43 24.58 1.53
C SER A 221 -3.32 24.16 0.55
N TYR A 222 -2.10 23.92 1.03
CA TYR A 222 -0.99 23.49 0.19
C TYR A 222 -1.26 22.16 -0.54
N ILE A 223 -1.81 21.17 0.16
CA ILE A 223 -2.23 19.90 -0.47
C ILE A 223 -3.30 20.14 -1.53
N THR A 224 -4.25 21.04 -1.26
CA THR A 224 -5.32 21.40 -2.18
C THR A 224 -4.75 22.08 -3.43
N ASP A 225 -3.85 23.05 -3.27
CA ASP A 225 -3.20 23.77 -4.37
C ASP A 225 -2.38 22.83 -5.26
N LEU A 226 -1.66 21.88 -4.65
CA LEU A 226 -0.95 20.82 -5.38
C LEU A 226 -1.93 19.98 -6.21
N ALA A 227 -3.04 19.53 -5.61
CA ALA A 227 -4.03 18.71 -6.32
C ALA A 227 -4.70 19.49 -7.47
N VAL A 228 -5.07 20.76 -7.24
CA VAL A 228 -5.65 21.65 -8.27
C VAL A 228 -4.66 21.88 -9.39
N SER A 229 -3.39 22.19 -9.07
CA SER A 229 -2.34 22.37 -10.07
C SER A 229 -2.17 21.16 -11.00
N THR A 230 -2.32 19.92 -10.48
CA THR A 230 -2.29 18.73 -11.33
C THR A 230 -3.47 18.61 -12.28
N ARG A 231 -4.65 19.13 -11.90
CA ARG A 231 -5.87 19.09 -12.71
C ARG A 231 -5.87 20.15 -13.82
N GLU A 232 -5.19 21.27 -13.59
CA GLU A 232 -5.07 22.39 -14.51
C GLU A 232 -3.85 22.28 -15.43
N ASP A 233 -2.99 21.31 -15.21
CA ASP A 233 -1.78 21.13 -16.02
C ASP A 233 -2.14 20.57 -17.41
N PRO A 234 -1.72 21.22 -18.51
CA PRO A 234 -2.03 20.79 -19.88
C PRO A 234 -1.40 19.45 -20.25
N LEU A 235 -0.42 18.97 -19.49
CA LEU A 235 0.21 17.67 -19.67
C LEU A 235 -0.59 16.53 -18.97
N THR A 236 -1.67 16.88 -18.29
CA THR A 236 -2.51 15.94 -17.53
C THR A 236 -3.90 15.85 -18.16
N GLU A 237 -4.35 14.63 -18.46
CA GLU A 237 -5.73 14.33 -18.88
C GLU A 237 -6.63 14.14 -17.65
N LEU A 238 -6.08 13.50 -16.59
CA LEU A 238 -6.74 13.32 -15.30
C LEU A 238 -5.73 13.61 -14.19
N GLY A 239 -6.00 14.65 -13.39
CA GLY A 239 -5.19 15.02 -12.23
C GLY A 239 -5.62 14.31 -10.94
N VAL A 240 -5.00 14.68 -9.83
CA VAL A 240 -5.25 14.09 -8.50
C VAL A 240 -6.70 14.32 -8.07
N SER A 241 -7.42 13.24 -7.76
CA SER A 241 -8.80 13.26 -7.27
C SER A 241 -8.89 13.83 -5.83
N PRO A 242 -10.09 14.21 -5.32
CA PRO A 242 -10.26 14.53 -3.90
C PRO A 242 -9.82 13.39 -2.99
N ARG A 243 -10.06 12.13 -3.39
CA ARG A 243 -9.57 10.93 -2.69
C ARG A 243 -8.03 10.90 -2.63
N GLY A 244 -7.38 11.24 -3.75
CA GLY A 244 -5.92 11.36 -3.81
C GLY A 244 -5.38 12.45 -2.89
N ALA A 245 -6.03 13.61 -2.80
CA ALA A 245 -5.65 14.68 -1.86
C ALA A 245 -5.78 14.23 -0.38
N ILE A 246 -6.85 13.50 -0.04
CA ILE A 246 -7.02 12.88 1.29
C ILE A 246 -5.89 11.85 1.53
N ALA A 247 -5.55 11.04 0.55
CA ALA A 247 -4.45 10.09 0.64
C ALA A 247 -3.10 10.78 0.92
N VAL A 248 -2.82 11.91 0.28
CA VAL A 248 -1.63 12.76 0.58
C VAL A 248 -1.65 13.22 2.03
N SER A 249 -2.79 13.69 2.54
CA SER A 249 -2.89 14.14 3.93
C SER A 249 -2.63 13.02 4.93
N HIS A 250 -3.16 11.82 4.69
CA HIS A 250 -2.92 10.66 5.55
C HIS A 250 -1.44 10.23 5.54
N MET A 251 -0.83 10.18 4.36
CA MET A 251 0.59 9.84 4.25
C MET A 251 1.52 10.90 4.84
N ALA A 252 1.19 12.20 4.71
CA ALA A 252 1.95 13.27 5.35
C ALA A 252 1.88 13.19 6.89
N LYS A 253 0.71 12.85 7.45
CA LYS A 253 0.57 12.55 8.88
C LYS A 253 1.44 11.37 9.28
N ALA A 254 1.44 10.29 8.50
CA ALA A 254 2.25 9.11 8.78
C ALA A 254 3.77 9.41 8.66
N CYS A 255 4.17 10.29 7.74
CA CYS A 255 5.56 10.76 7.63
C CYS A 255 6.01 11.48 8.92
N ALA A 256 5.28 12.49 9.33
CA ALA A 256 5.54 13.23 10.56
C ALA A 256 5.55 12.31 11.80
N PHE A 257 4.58 11.38 11.87
CA PHE A 257 4.47 10.42 12.95
C PHE A 257 5.70 9.51 13.06
N VAL A 258 6.13 8.91 11.95
CA VAL A 258 7.31 8.04 11.91
C VAL A 258 8.58 8.81 12.32
N ASP A 259 8.67 10.09 11.95
CA ASP A 259 9.78 10.96 12.37
C ASP A 259 9.70 11.42 13.83
N GLY A 260 8.58 11.12 14.52
CA GLY A 260 8.39 11.39 15.95
C GLY A 260 7.93 12.80 16.27
N ARG A 261 7.31 13.48 15.29
CA ARG A 261 6.63 14.77 15.49
C ARG A 261 5.15 14.53 15.76
N ASP A 262 4.48 15.54 16.29
CA ASP A 262 3.04 15.55 16.57
C ASP A 262 2.26 16.52 15.67
N TYR A 263 2.94 17.11 14.69
CA TYR A 263 2.38 18.01 13.68
C TYR A 263 2.97 17.73 12.29
N VAL A 264 2.21 18.07 11.25
CA VAL A 264 2.57 17.92 9.84
C VAL A 264 3.18 19.19 9.29
N THR A 265 4.23 19.08 8.49
CA THR A 265 4.89 20.16 7.76
C THR A 265 4.67 20.04 6.25
N ALA A 266 5.04 21.08 5.49
CA ALA A 266 4.97 21.05 4.04
C ALA A 266 6.00 20.08 3.43
N GLU A 267 7.11 19.87 4.11
CA GLU A 267 8.15 18.91 3.73
C GLU A 267 7.60 17.48 3.75
N ASP A 268 6.79 17.11 4.76
CA ASP A 268 6.14 15.80 4.83
C ASP A 268 5.23 15.56 3.63
N VAL A 269 4.48 16.59 3.21
CA VAL A 269 3.65 16.54 2.02
C VAL A 269 4.50 16.28 0.78
N ARG A 270 5.60 17.00 0.62
CA ARG A 270 6.51 16.86 -0.52
C ARG A 270 7.17 15.48 -0.60
N GLU A 271 7.57 14.94 0.55
CA GLU A 271 8.21 13.63 0.64
C GLU A 271 7.31 12.52 0.11
N VAL A 272 6.01 12.58 0.41
CA VAL A 272 5.05 11.52 0.05
C VAL A 272 4.30 11.77 -1.26
N PHE A 273 4.32 12.99 -1.78
CA PHE A 273 3.43 13.43 -2.86
C PHE A 273 3.54 12.56 -4.12
N LYS A 274 4.76 12.24 -4.53
CA LYS A 274 5.00 11.41 -5.74
C LYS A 274 4.50 9.98 -5.57
N ASP A 275 4.82 9.34 -4.45
CA ASP A 275 4.44 7.95 -4.19
C ASP A 275 2.92 7.78 -4.07
N VAL A 276 2.24 8.83 -3.57
CA VAL A 276 0.79 8.87 -3.47
C VAL A 276 0.14 9.21 -4.80
N CYS A 277 0.70 10.14 -5.59
CA CYS A 277 -0.01 10.73 -6.72
C CYS A 277 0.36 10.14 -8.09
N ALA A 278 1.55 9.52 -8.26
CA ALA A 278 2.02 9.09 -9.57
C ALA A 278 1.10 8.08 -10.28
N HIS A 279 0.46 7.20 -9.52
CA HIS A 279 -0.49 6.21 -10.07
C HIS A 279 -1.92 6.76 -10.24
N ARG A 280 -2.16 8.01 -9.82
CA ARG A 280 -3.45 8.71 -9.89
C ARG A 280 -3.53 9.71 -11.03
N ILE A 281 -2.40 9.97 -11.72
CA ILE A 281 -2.34 10.89 -12.85
C ILE A 281 -2.41 10.12 -14.15
N LEU A 282 -3.31 10.56 -15.06
CA LEU A 282 -3.31 10.13 -16.44
C LEU A 282 -2.71 11.25 -17.30
N LEU A 283 -1.61 10.95 -17.97
CA LEU A 283 -0.93 11.89 -18.84
C LEU A 283 -1.71 12.14 -20.13
N SER A 284 -1.68 13.38 -20.63
CA SER A 284 -2.21 13.74 -21.93
C SER A 284 -1.45 13.03 -23.07
N GLN A 285 -2.06 12.95 -24.26
CA GLN A 285 -1.40 12.37 -25.43
C GLN A 285 -0.09 13.09 -25.76
N LYS A 286 -0.06 14.41 -25.58
CA LYS A 286 1.13 15.23 -25.80
C LYS A 286 2.26 14.82 -24.85
N ALA A 287 2.00 14.75 -23.55
CA ALA A 287 2.97 14.35 -22.54
C ALA A 287 3.56 12.96 -22.83
N ARG A 288 2.70 12.01 -23.20
CA ARG A 288 3.12 10.65 -23.58
C ARG A 288 4.00 10.64 -24.83
N ALA A 289 3.66 11.45 -25.84
CA ALA A 289 4.46 11.57 -27.07
C ALA A 289 5.84 12.20 -26.82
N GLU A 290 5.95 13.07 -25.81
CA GLU A 290 7.21 13.70 -25.37
C GLU A 290 8.01 12.78 -24.42
N GLY A 291 7.51 11.57 -24.09
CA GLY A 291 8.20 10.62 -23.23
C GLY A 291 8.19 10.99 -21.75
N MET A 292 7.31 11.91 -21.33
CA MET A 292 7.18 12.31 -19.93
C MET A 292 6.55 11.21 -19.08
N THR A 293 6.93 11.18 -17.82
CA THR A 293 6.34 10.33 -16.80
C THR A 293 5.40 11.13 -15.88
N ALA A 294 4.51 10.43 -15.15
CA ALA A 294 3.71 11.07 -14.12
C ALA A 294 4.59 11.72 -13.02
N GLY A 295 5.75 11.11 -12.73
CA GLY A 295 6.74 11.68 -11.82
C GLY A 295 7.27 13.04 -12.27
N ASP A 296 7.54 13.23 -13.56
CA ASP A 296 8.04 14.50 -14.10
C ASP A 296 7.00 15.62 -13.94
N VAL A 297 5.72 15.32 -14.22
CA VAL A 297 4.62 16.29 -14.02
C VAL A 297 4.48 16.65 -12.55
N LEU A 298 4.59 15.68 -11.63
CA LEU A 298 4.52 15.94 -10.19
C LEU A 298 5.71 16.75 -9.69
N ASP A 299 6.92 16.52 -10.21
CA ASP A 299 8.10 17.33 -9.88
C ASP A 299 7.94 18.79 -10.31
N GLU A 300 7.37 19.04 -11.49
CA GLU A 300 7.06 20.39 -11.95
C GLU A 300 5.93 21.03 -11.11
N THR A 301 4.90 20.25 -10.72
CA THR A 301 3.86 20.72 -9.81
C THR A 301 4.44 21.16 -8.46
N LEU A 302 5.36 20.37 -7.88
CA LEU A 302 6.03 20.71 -6.62
C LEU A 302 6.93 21.96 -6.72
N LYS A 303 7.45 22.29 -7.91
CA LYS A 303 8.22 23.53 -8.14
C LYS A 303 7.31 24.75 -8.31
N LYS A 304 6.17 24.56 -8.97
CA LYS A 304 5.19 25.60 -9.32
C LYS A 304 4.42 26.12 -8.10
N VAL A 305 3.96 25.19 -7.24
CA VAL A 305 3.14 25.53 -6.08
C VAL A 305 4.04 25.97 -4.94
N LYS A 306 3.82 27.20 -4.47
CA LYS A 306 4.62 27.79 -3.40
C LYS A 306 4.37 27.08 -2.08
N MET A 307 5.43 26.64 -1.44
CA MET A 307 5.37 26.09 -0.09
C MET A 307 4.91 27.15 0.92
N PRO A 308 3.99 26.82 1.84
CA PRO A 308 3.73 27.70 2.98
C PRO A 308 5.00 27.82 3.81
N PHE A 309 5.24 29.00 4.38
CA PHE A 309 6.42 29.20 5.22
C PHE A 309 6.37 28.25 6.42
N SER A 310 7.48 27.52 6.62
CA SER A 310 7.70 26.81 7.88
C SER A 310 7.80 27.86 8.97
N VAL A 311 6.98 27.73 10.00
CA VAL A 311 7.04 28.56 11.22
C VAL A 311 8.06 27.94 12.15
#